data_5482b2bf024ca7abbb133aa017b41285
#
_entry.id   5482b2bf024ca7abbb133aa017b41285
#
_cell.length_a   1.000
_cell.length_b   1.000
_cell.length_c   1.000
_cell.angle_alpha   90.00
_cell.angle_beta   90.00
_cell.angle_gamma   90.00
#
_symmetry.space_group_name_H-M   'P 1'
#
loop_
_entity.id
_entity.type
_entity.pdbx_description
1 polymer ?
#
loop_
_entity_poly.entity_id
_entity_poly.type
_entity_poly.pdbx_seq_one_letter_code
_entity_poly.pdbx_strand_id
1 'polypeptide(L)'
;MNELPESVEPEITLEESPDLVSGRMSELRKWAQEKGVEEIECHTPDFAGIARGKVMPAAKWFGGVQTRLPTSVFFATITGHYADSPHRELWSDADMILKPELRTASSLPWATVPSIQVIHDVVDLDGKP
;
A
#
# COMPACT_ATOMS: atom_id res chain seq x y z
N MET A 1 -34.75 1.54 20.19
CA MET A 1 -33.40 2.06 19.90
C MET A 1 -32.49 0.83 19.83
N ASN A 2 -32.17 0.37 18.62
CA ASN A 2 -31.25 -0.75 18.43
C ASN A 2 -29.82 -0.21 18.51
N GLU A 3 -29.13 -0.56 19.58
CA GLU A 3 -27.68 -0.42 19.63
C GLU A 3 -27.10 -1.40 18.62
N LEU A 4 -26.43 -0.84 17.60
CA LEU A 4 -25.59 -1.65 16.71
C LEU A 4 -24.50 -2.29 17.58
N PRO A 5 -24.24 -3.60 17.43
CA PRO A 5 -23.12 -4.20 18.13
C PRO A 5 -21.85 -3.48 17.71
N GLU A 6 -21.12 -2.97 18.69
CA GLU A 6 -19.76 -2.45 18.50
C GLU A 6 -18.95 -3.56 17.83
N SER A 7 -18.67 -3.38 16.55
CA SER A 7 -17.72 -4.23 15.85
C SER A 7 -16.36 -3.90 16.43
N VAL A 8 -15.94 -4.66 17.43
CA VAL A 8 -14.55 -4.64 17.91
C VAL A 8 -13.73 -5.25 16.78
N GLU A 9 -13.35 -4.41 15.82
CA GLU A 9 -12.29 -4.79 14.89
C GLU A 9 -11.02 -5.03 15.70
N PRO A 10 -10.30 -6.14 15.49
CA PRO A 10 -9.04 -6.33 16.19
C PRO A 10 -8.09 -5.23 15.74
N GLU A 11 -7.86 -4.28 16.63
CA GLU A 11 -6.84 -3.27 16.47
C GLU A 11 -5.49 -3.99 16.39
N ILE A 12 -4.88 -4.00 15.20
CA ILE A 12 -3.53 -4.52 15.04
C ILE A 12 -2.58 -3.49 15.66
N THR A 13 -2.42 -3.57 16.97
CA THR A 13 -1.48 -2.73 17.71
C THR A 13 -0.08 -3.28 17.48
N LEU A 14 0.69 -2.62 16.63
CA LEU A 14 2.03 -3.03 16.27
C LEU A 14 3.05 -2.20 17.07
N GLU A 15 3.63 -2.77 18.12
CA GLU A 15 4.73 -2.15 18.87
C GLU A 15 6.06 -2.22 18.09
N GLU A 16 6.88 -1.18 18.22
CA GLU A 16 8.07 -0.96 17.41
C GLU A 16 9.32 -1.69 17.94
N SER A 17 9.85 -2.66 17.18
CA SER A 17 11.24 -3.07 17.28
C SER A 17 11.78 -3.58 15.91
N PRO A 18 13.09 -3.44 15.62
CA PRO A 18 13.69 -3.83 14.33
C PRO A 18 13.52 -5.32 13.98
N ASP A 19 13.45 -6.18 14.97
CA ASP A 19 13.24 -7.64 14.78
C ASP A 19 11.78 -7.97 14.41
N LEU A 20 10.88 -7.00 14.50
CA LEU A 20 9.46 -7.18 14.26
C LEU A 20 9.05 -7.06 12.79
N VAL A 21 9.93 -6.65 11.87
CA VAL A 21 9.51 -6.47 10.47
C VAL A 21 9.18 -7.82 9.83
N SER A 22 10.00 -8.84 10.05
CA SER A 22 9.73 -10.19 9.56
C SER A 22 8.59 -10.86 10.32
N GLY A 23 8.51 -10.66 11.63
CA GLY A 23 7.42 -11.14 12.49
C GLY A 23 6.07 -10.51 12.08
N ARG A 24 6.03 -9.21 11.87
CA ARG A 24 4.83 -8.49 11.42
C ARG A 24 4.32 -8.97 10.06
N MET A 25 5.19 -9.22 9.10
CA MET A 25 4.79 -9.78 7.80
C MET A 25 4.19 -11.17 7.97
N SER A 26 4.75 -12.00 8.81
CA SER A 26 4.24 -13.35 9.09
C SER A 26 2.89 -13.29 9.80
N GLU A 27 2.72 -12.40 10.76
CA GLU A 27 1.48 -12.19 11.50
C GLU A 27 0.38 -11.65 10.57
N LEU A 28 0.69 -10.64 9.77
CA LEU A 28 -0.24 -10.09 8.80
C LEU A 28 -0.65 -11.14 7.77
N ARG A 29 0.28 -11.96 7.30
CA ARG A 29 -0.01 -13.06 6.38
C ARG A 29 -0.98 -14.07 7.00
N LYS A 30 -0.72 -14.48 8.24
CA LYS A 30 -1.57 -15.44 8.95
C LYS A 30 -2.98 -14.87 9.13
N TRP A 31 -3.08 -13.64 9.62
CA TRP A 31 -4.36 -12.94 9.78
C TRP A 31 -5.11 -12.83 8.45
N ALA A 32 -4.42 -12.42 7.37
CA ALA A 32 -5.01 -12.31 6.05
C ALA A 32 -5.53 -13.65 5.52
N GLN A 33 -4.82 -14.74 5.76
CA GLN A 33 -5.26 -16.09 5.40
C GLN A 33 -6.50 -16.52 6.20
N GLU A 34 -6.53 -16.25 7.49
CA GLU A 34 -7.66 -16.56 8.37
C GLU A 34 -8.93 -15.78 7.97
N LYS A 35 -8.74 -14.55 7.49
CA LYS A 35 -9.83 -13.67 7.00
C LYS A 35 -10.19 -13.88 5.53
N GLY A 36 -9.48 -14.76 4.83
CA GLY A 36 -9.71 -15.00 3.41
C GLY A 36 -9.41 -13.81 2.51
N VAL A 37 -8.43 -12.97 2.87
CA VAL A 37 -8.03 -11.80 2.08
C VAL A 37 -7.52 -12.24 0.72
N GLU A 38 -8.11 -11.69 -0.34
CA GLU A 38 -7.80 -12.00 -1.74
C GLU A 38 -6.93 -10.95 -2.40
N GLU A 39 -7.10 -9.68 -2.02
CA GLU A 39 -6.45 -8.54 -2.66
C GLU A 39 -5.79 -7.59 -1.66
N ILE A 40 -4.69 -7.00 -2.08
CA ILE A 40 -3.98 -5.94 -1.36
C ILE A 40 -4.00 -4.68 -2.21
N GLU A 41 -4.61 -3.61 -1.70
CA GLU A 41 -4.48 -2.28 -2.29
C GLU A 41 -3.19 -1.62 -1.79
N CYS A 42 -2.22 -1.51 -2.69
CA CYS A 42 -0.93 -0.89 -2.41
C CYS A 42 -1.00 0.61 -2.71
N HIS A 43 -1.03 1.44 -1.69
CA HIS A 43 -1.18 2.88 -1.82
C HIS A 43 0.11 3.63 -1.51
N THR A 44 0.36 4.71 -2.25
CA THR A 44 1.33 5.74 -1.91
C THR A 44 0.72 7.10 -2.25
N PRO A 45 0.80 8.11 -1.35
CA PRO A 45 0.28 9.44 -1.64
C PRO A 45 1.18 10.16 -2.65
N ASP A 46 0.57 10.86 -3.61
CA ASP A 46 1.28 11.81 -4.46
C ASP A 46 1.43 13.18 -3.77
N PHE A 47 2.03 14.16 -4.47
CA PHE A 47 2.21 15.50 -3.93
C PHE A 47 0.90 16.25 -3.66
N ALA A 48 -0.20 15.85 -4.28
CA ALA A 48 -1.54 16.40 -4.03
C ALA A 48 -2.29 15.65 -2.92
N GLY A 49 -1.69 14.63 -2.29
CA GLY A 49 -2.31 13.80 -1.26
C GLY A 49 -3.28 12.76 -1.82
N ILE A 50 -3.26 12.52 -3.13
CA ILE A 50 -4.10 11.48 -3.75
C ILE A 50 -3.40 10.13 -3.60
N ALA A 51 -4.14 9.14 -3.13
CA ALA A 51 -3.65 7.77 -3.08
C ALA A 51 -3.47 7.22 -4.50
N ARG A 52 -2.22 6.98 -4.86
CA ARG A 52 -1.83 6.31 -6.11
C ARG A 52 -1.40 4.89 -5.77
N GLY A 53 -1.55 3.99 -6.70
CA GLY A 53 -1.11 2.63 -6.43
C GLY A 53 -1.72 1.62 -7.37
N LYS A 54 -1.74 0.39 -6.91
CA LYS A 54 -2.34 -0.73 -7.63
C LYS A 54 -2.87 -1.78 -6.66
N VAL A 55 -3.78 -2.58 -7.17
CA VAL A 55 -4.26 -3.77 -6.48
C VAL A 55 -3.40 -4.96 -6.87
N MET A 56 -2.98 -5.73 -5.89
CA MET A 56 -2.24 -6.98 -6.10
C MET A 56 -2.97 -8.16 -5.47
N PRO A 57 -2.97 -9.33 -6.13
CA PRO A 57 -3.41 -10.56 -5.47
C PRO A 57 -2.60 -10.81 -4.20
N ALA A 58 -3.28 -11.13 -3.10
CA ALA A 58 -2.65 -11.35 -1.79
C ALA A 58 -1.53 -12.39 -1.85
N ALA A 59 -1.73 -13.47 -2.60
CA ALA A 59 -0.72 -14.52 -2.76
C ALA A 59 0.59 -13.99 -3.39
N LYS A 60 0.50 -13.07 -4.36
CA LYS A 60 1.68 -12.45 -4.97
C LYS A 60 2.37 -11.48 -4.04
N TRP A 61 1.59 -10.63 -3.36
CA TRP A 61 2.13 -9.63 -2.45
C TRP A 61 2.84 -10.29 -1.26
N PHE A 62 2.21 -11.25 -0.60
CA PHE A 62 2.82 -12.03 0.48
C PHE A 62 3.93 -12.96 -0.01
N GLY A 63 3.96 -13.32 -1.28
CA GLY A 63 5.03 -14.06 -1.94
C GLY A 63 6.30 -13.26 -2.22
N GLY A 64 6.30 -11.96 -1.87
CA GLY A 64 7.47 -11.08 -2.02
C GLY A 64 7.64 -10.49 -3.42
N VAL A 65 6.60 -10.52 -4.26
CA VAL A 65 6.63 -9.83 -5.55
C VAL A 65 6.68 -8.32 -5.30
N GLN A 66 7.74 -7.68 -5.81
CA GLN A 66 7.90 -6.24 -5.68
C GLN A 66 6.76 -5.49 -6.37
N THR A 67 6.13 -4.59 -5.62
CA THR A 67 5.19 -3.63 -6.20
C THR A 67 5.97 -2.46 -6.75
N ARG A 68 5.72 -2.10 -8.00
CA ARG A 68 6.41 -1.00 -8.70
C ARG A 68 5.41 -0.06 -9.34
N LEU A 69 5.76 1.22 -9.37
CA LEU A 69 5.06 2.27 -10.10
C LEU A 69 6.06 3.12 -10.86
N PRO A 70 5.71 3.67 -12.03
CA PRO A 70 6.56 4.62 -12.73
C PRO A 70 6.61 5.94 -11.98
N THR A 71 7.76 6.62 -12.02
CA THR A 71 7.98 7.93 -11.37
C THR A 71 6.97 8.97 -11.81
N SER A 72 6.53 8.92 -13.06
CA SER A 72 5.54 9.84 -13.63
C SER A 72 4.22 9.92 -12.85
N VAL A 73 3.86 8.88 -12.12
CA VAL A 73 2.62 8.86 -11.30
C VAL A 73 2.60 10.02 -10.30
N PHE A 74 3.75 10.44 -9.76
CA PHE A 74 3.83 11.51 -8.76
C PHE A 74 3.69 12.90 -9.35
N PHE A 75 3.83 13.04 -10.66
CA PHE A 75 3.68 14.30 -11.40
C PHE A 75 2.31 14.44 -12.05
N ALA A 76 1.40 13.53 -11.78
CA ALA A 76 0.03 13.65 -12.23
C ALA A 76 -0.74 14.71 -11.42
N THR A 77 -1.58 15.47 -12.11
CA THR A 77 -2.55 16.38 -11.48
C THR A 77 -3.67 15.58 -10.80
N ILE A 78 -4.50 16.25 -10.02
CA ILE A 78 -5.66 15.64 -9.37
C ILE A 78 -6.65 14.98 -10.36
N THR A 79 -6.64 15.43 -11.62
CA THR A 79 -7.46 14.86 -12.71
C THR A 79 -6.77 13.74 -13.47
N GLY A 80 -5.54 13.36 -13.07
CA GLY A 80 -4.77 12.29 -13.69
C GLY A 80 -3.96 12.69 -14.94
N HIS A 81 -4.01 13.96 -15.35
CA HIS A 81 -3.14 14.47 -16.41
C HIS A 81 -1.75 14.76 -15.87
N TYR A 82 -0.73 14.65 -16.72
CA TYR A 82 0.61 15.06 -16.35
C TYR A 82 0.71 16.57 -16.29
N ALA A 83 1.35 17.08 -15.24
CA ALA A 83 1.64 18.51 -15.12
C ALA A 83 2.61 18.95 -16.21
N ASP A 84 2.34 20.12 -16.80
CA ASP A 84 3.33 20.74 -17.68
C ASP A 84 4.52 21.22 -16.84
N SER A 85 5.71 20.78 -17.22
CA SER A 85 6.94 21.19 -16.57
C SER A 85 8.02 21.42 -17.61
N PRO A 86 8.79 22.51 -17.48
CA PRO A 86 9.94 22.79 -18.35
C PRO A 86 11.07 21.77 -18.17
N HIS A 87 11.01 20.94 -17.12
CA HIS A 87 12.01 19.91 -16.81
C HIS A 87 11.53 18.51 -17.13
N ARG A 88 10.49 18.38 -17.97
CA ARG A 88 9.90 17.09 -18.30
C ARG A 88 10.90 16.09 -18.91
N GLU A 89 11.88 16.58 -19.63
CA GLU A 89 12.98 15.78 -20.17
C GLU A 89 13.91 15.18 -19.11
N LEU A 90 13.90 15.73 -17.88
CA LEU A 90 14.66 15.20 -16.75
C LEU A 90 13.91 14.05 -16.04
N TRP A 91 12.65 13.86 -16.35
CA TRP A 91 11.85 12.79 -15.77
C TRP A 91 12.08 11.51 -16.57
N SER A 92 13.03 10.72 -16.12
CA SER A 92 13.06 9.35 -16.59
C SER A 92 11.81 8.66 -16.02
N ASP A 93 11.05 8.00 -16.87
CA ASP A 93 9.88 7.21 -16.42
C ASP A 93 10.35 5.87 -15.84
N ALA A 94 11.39 5.93 -15.00
CA ALA A 94 11.92 4.78 -14.32
C ALA A 94 10.93 4.27 -13.29
N ASP A 95 10.89 2.96 -13.09
CA ASP A 95 10.13 2.36 -12.01
C ASP A 95 10.71 2.75 -10.65
N MET A 96 9.81 2.92 -9.71
CA MET A 96 10.11 3.01 -8.29
C MET A 96 9.54 1.78 -7.58
N ILE A 97 10.16 1.41 -6.49
CA ILE A 97 9.71 0.31 -5.64
C ILE A 97 8.84 0.86 -4.53
N LEU A 98 7.69 0.26 -4.33
CA LEU A 98 6.80 0.53 -3.20
C LEU A 98 7.19 -0.41 -2.06
N LYS A 99 7.69 0.18 -0.96
CA LYS A 99 8.05 -0.52 0.27
C LYS A 99 6.91 -0.45 1.28
N PRO A 100 6.30 -1.58 1.68
CA PRO A 100 5.14 -1.54 2.55
C PRO A 100 5.48 -1.05 3.96
N GLU A 101 4.66 -0.14 4.48
CA GLU A 101 4.61 0.22 5.89
C GLU A 101 3.51 -0.62 6.56
N LEU A 102 3.91 -1.74 7.14
CA LEU A 102 2.97 -2.75 7.63
C LEU A 102 2.03 -2.26 8.74
N ARG A 103 2.44 -1.21 9.49
CA ARG A 103 1.62 -0.59 10.53
C ARG A 103 0.35 0.08 9.98
N THR A 104 0.31 0.32 8.67
CA THR A 104 -0.83 0.94 8.02
C THR A 104 -1.84 -0.04 7.44
N ALA A 105 -1.58 -1.34 7.61
CA ALA A 105 -2.49 -2.37 7.10
C ALA A 105 -3.87 -2.23 7.75
N SER A 106 -4.91 -2.11 6.93
CA SER A 106 -6.29 -2.01 7.40
C SER A 106 -7.26 -2.67 6.44
N SER A 107 -8.34 -3.20 6.97
CA SER A 107 -9.40 -3.82 6.17
C SER A 107 -10.14 -2.80 5.33
N LEU A 108 -10.65 -3.23 4.17
CA LEU A 108 -11.48 -2.44 3.27
C LEU A 108 -12.92 -2.97 3.28
N PRO A 109 -13.78 -2.50 4.20
CA PRO A 109 -15.13 -3.05 4.37
C PRO A 109 -16.05 -2.77 3.17
N TRP A 110 -15.70 -1.82 2.30
CA TRP A 110 -16.43 -1.48 1.08
C TRP A 110 -15.98 -2.25 -0.16
N ALA A 111 -14.89 -3.03 -0.07
CA ALA A 111 -14.40 -3.80 -1.20
C ALA A 111 -15.35 -4.96 -1.54
N THR A 112 -15.43 -5.30 -2.83
CA THR A 112 -16.29 -6.39 -3.31
C THR A 112 -15.74 -7.78 -2.96
N VAL A 113 -14.44 -7.88 -2.77
CA VAL A 113 -13.75 -9.08 -2.26
C VAL A 113 -13.01 -8.73 -0.99
N PRO A 114 -12.74 -9.70 -0.09
CA PRO A 114 -11.96 -9.44 1.11
C PRO A 114 -10.60 -8.84 0.79
N SER A 115 -10.42 -7.58 1.14
CA SER A 115 -9.24 -6.79 0.78
C SER A 115 -8.69 -6.01 1.97
N ILE A 116 -7.40 -5.76 1.95
CA ILE A 116 -6.74 -4.81 2.84
C ILE A 116 -6.02 -3.74 2.04
N GLN A 117 -5.87 -2.57 2.62
CA GLN A 117 -4.98 -1.54 2.10
C GLN A 117 -3.70 -1.50 2.93
N VAL A 118 -2.60 -1.15 2.27
CA VAL A 118 -1.30 -0.89 2.91
C VAL A 118 -0.70 0.35 2.27
N ILE A 119 -0.28 1.31 3.09
CA ILE A 119 0.47 2.47 2.61
C ILE A 119 1.93 2.05 2.40
N HIS A 120 2.53 2.56 1.34
CA HIS A 120 3.89 2.25 0.96
C HIS A 120 4.73 3.51 0.88
N ASP A 121 5.95 3.41 1.35
CA ASP A 121 7.00 4.36 1.02
C ASP A 121 7.55 4.08 -0.37
N VAL A 122 8.16 5.10 -0.97
CA VAL A 122 8.72 5.01 -2.31
C VAL A 122 10.23 5.06 -2.22
N VAL A 123 10.87 4.11 -2.87
CA VAL A 123 12.33 4.08 -2.99
C VAL A 123 12.71 3.84 -4.44
N ASP A 124 13.93 4.29 -4.83
CA ASP A 124 14.47 3.99 -6.15
C ASP A 124 14.84 2.50 -6.29
N LEU A 125 15.34 2.11 -7.47
CA LEU A 125 15.72 0.71 -7.72
C LEU A 125 16.92 0.24 -6.87
N ASP A 126 17.68 1.18 -6.30
CA ASP A 126 18.79 0.91 -5.37
C ASP A 126 18.31 0.89 -3.91
N GLY A 127 17.03 1.13 -3.66
CA GLY A 127 16.42 1.13 -2.33
C GLY A 127 16.63 2.43 -1.56
N LYS A 128 16.99 3.53 -2.23
CA LYS A 128 17.13 4.85 -1.63
C LYS A 128 15.83 5.64 -1.73
N PRO A 129 15.50 6.44 -0.69
CA PRO A 129 14.31 7.29 -0.71
C PRO A 129 14.41 8.37 -1.79
#